data_8d53544383293e751fe1ff6059268160
#
_entry.id   8d53544383293e751fe1ff6059268160
#
_cell.length_a   1.000
_cell.length_b   1.000
_cell.length_c   1.000
_cell.angle_alpha   90.00
_cell.angle_beta   90.00
_cell.angle_gamma   90.00
#
_symmetry.space_group_name_H-M   'P 1'
#
loop_
_entity.id
_entity.type
_entity.pdbx_description
1 polymer ?
#
loop_
_entity_poly.entity_id
_entity_poly.type
_entity_poly.pdbx_seq_one_letter_code
_entity_poly.pdbx_strand_id
1 'polypeptide(L)'
;HKPINTLKCHYCGYQLSPAPQECDVCRSNTYKMVGFGTQKLEENLGEEFPEAQVQRMDFDTTRTKNSYETIIEELETGYTDILVGTQMVTKGLDFKNVGLVGVVQADQMLRFPDFRAFERSFQLMTQVAGRAGRREKEGKVVIQTYYPDHRIIQSVIKHDFLGFYNTELLERRKYSYPPFSRLIRLTVRHKKIEEVNNLSKELVYDLKGVFREMVLGPE
;
A
#
# COMPACT_ATOMS: atom_id res chain seq x y z
N HIS A 1 -8.14 -15.26 1.39
CA HIS A 1 -7.34 -16.50 1.16
C HIS A 1 -8.20 -17.53 0.45
N LYS A 2 -8.02 -17.69 -0.86
CA LYS A 2 -8.78 -18.64 -1.70
C LYS A 2 -8.76 -20.09 -1.19
N PRO A 3 -7.62 -20.66 -0.75
CA PRO A 3 -7.58 -22.09 -0.34
C PRO A 3 -8.42 -22.39 0.90
N ILE A 4 -8.70 -21.39 1.75
CA ILE A 4 -9.36 -21.60 3.05
C ILE A 4 -10.75 -20.96 3.07
N ASN A 5 -11.23 -20.36 1.96
CA ASN A 5 -12.50 -19.64 1.85
C ASN A 5 -12.75 -18.68 3.06
N THR A 6 -11.73 -17.91 3.41
CA THR A 6 -11.75 -17.02 4.58
C THR A 6 -11.47 -15.58 4.16
N LEU A 7 -12.30 -14.65 4.61
CA LEU A 7 -12.01 -13.23 4.57
C LEU A 7 -11.23 -12.82 5.83
N LYS A 8 -10.14 -12.10 5.66
CA LYS A 8 -9.33 -11.58 6.77
C LYS A 8 -9.09 -10.09 6.57
N CYS A 9 -9.43 -9.31 7.58
CA CYS A 9 -9.08 -7.90 7.62
C CYS A 9 -7.59 -7.72 7.93
N HIS A 10 -6.86 -7.06 7.03
CA HIS A 10 -5.43 -6.80 7.22
C HIS A 10 -5.13 -5.75 8.30
N TYR A 11 -6.13 -4.96 8.71
CA TYR A 11 -5.98 -3.92 9.72
C TYR A 11 -6.18 -4.45 11.16
N CYS A 12 -7.31 -5.11 11.39
CA CYS A 12 -7.67 -5.56 12.74
C CYS A 12 -7.50 -7.07 12.96
N GLY A 13 -7.18 -7.84 11.90
CA GLY A 13 -7.04 -9.29 11.97
C GLY A 13 -8.38 -10.05 12.05
N TYR A 14 -9.53 -9.35 11.98
CA TYR A 14 -10.85 -9.98 11.96
C TYR A 14 -10.95 -11.00 10.83
N GLN A 15 -11.55 -12.17 11.13
CA GLN A 15 -11.70 -13.26 10.17
C GLN A 15 -13.15 -13.70 10.10
N LEU A 16 -13.66 -13.85 8.89
CA LEU A 16 -14.93 -14.50 8.57
C LEU A 16 -14.64 -15.82 7.85
N SER A 17 -15.09 -16.91 8.43
CA SER A 17 -14.96 -18.25 7.85
C SER A 17 -16.25 -19.03 8.05
N PRO A 18 -16.89 -19.54 7.01
CA PRO A 18 -16.58 -19.32 5.58
C PRO A 18 -16.82 -17.87 5.14
N ALA A 19 -16.22 -17.47 4.02
CA ALA A 19 -16.53 -16.17 3.41
C ALA A 19 -18.03 -16.14 3.04
N PRO A 20 -18.76 -15.04 3.34
CA PRO A 20 -20.17 -14.94 3.05
C PRO A 20 -20.42 -15.04 1.54
N GLN A 21 -21.46 -15.75 1.15
CA GLN A 21 -21.84 -15.92 -0.26
C GLN A 21 -22.69 -14.75 -0.78
N GLU A 22 -23.33 -14.03 0.12
CA GLU A 22 -24.16 -12.86 -0.19
C GLU A 22 -23.91 -11.73 0.80
N CYS A 23 -24.18 -10.51 0.39
CA CYS A 23 -24.09 -9.35 1.26
C CYS A 23 -25.26 -9.29 2.23
N ASP A 24 -25.01 -9.18 3.52
CA ASP A 24 -26.05 -9.14 4.56
C ASP A 24 -26.97 -7.92 4.41
N VAL A 25 -26.49 -6.85 3.78
CA VAL A 25 -27.24 -5.59 3.63
C VAL A 25 -28.09 -5.58 2.35
N CYS A 26 -27.49 -5.86 1.17
CA CYS A 26 -28.18 -5.74 -0.12
C CYS A 26 -28.50 -7.08 -0.79
N ARG A 27 -28.19 -8.21 -0.15
CA ARG A 27 -28.41 -9.58 -0.64
C ARG A 27 -27.75 -9.89 -1.99
N SER A 28 -26.85 -9.04 -2.44
CA SER A 28 -26.06 -9.31 -3.66
C SER A 28 -25.08 -10.45 -3.41
N ASN A 29 -25.02 -11.39 -4.35
CA ASN A 29 -24.02 -12.46 -4.39
C ASN A 29 -22.80 -12.11 -5.27
N THR A 30 -22.80 -10.91 -5.84
CA THR A 30 -21.74 -10.45 -6.72
C THR A 30 -20.64 -9.76 -5.91
N TYR A 31 -19.75 -10.53 -5.30
CA TYR A 31 -18.55 -10.00 -4.70
C TYR A 31 -17.52 -9.71 -5.79
N LYS A 32 -17.23 -8.44 -6.01
CA LYS A 32 -16.14 -8.04 -6.87
C LYS A 32 -14.86 -8.03 -6.07
N MET A 33 -13.93 -8.93 -6.39
CA MET A 33 -12.58 -8.90 -5.81
C MET A 33 -11.87 -7.64 -6.32
N VAL A 34 -11.75 -6.64 -5.45
CA VAL A 34 -11.08 -5.39 -5.76
C VAL A 34 -9.64 -5.48 -5.28
N GLY A 35 -8.72 -5.49 -6.20
CA GLY A 35 -7.28 -5.51 -5.95
C GLY A 35 -6.58 -6.71 -6.62
N PHE A 36 -5.49 -6.42 -7.28
CA PHE A 36 -4.55 -7.43 -7.74
C PHE A 36 -3.57 -7.69 -6.58
N GLY A 37 -3.66 -8.87 -5.96
CA GLY A 37 -2.55 -9.35 -5.15
C GLY A 37 -1.34 -9.61 -6.05
N THR A 38 -0.14 -9.56 -5.48
CA THR A 38 1.11 -9.88 -6.19
C THR A 38 1.05 -11.23 -6.89
N GLN A 39 0.41 -12.21 -6.28
CA GLN A 39 0.21 -13.54 -6.87
C GLN A 39 -0.63 -13.48 -8.16
N LYS A 40 -1.75 -12.75 -8.16
CA LYS A 40 -2.59 -12.64 -9.36
C LYS A 40 -1.90 -11.88 -10.48
N LEU A 41 -1.08 -10.89 -10.12
CA LEU A 41 -0.29 -10.14 -11.09
C LEU A 41 0.81 -11.01 -11.70
N GLU A 42 1.49 -11.82 -10.90
CA GLU A 42 2.48 -12.81 -11.35
C GLU A 42 1.85 -13.81 -12.34
N GLU A 43 0.70 -14.40 -11.98
CA GLU A 43 -0.06 -15.32 -12.85
C GLU A 43 -0.42 -14.67 -14.19
N ASN A 44 -1.00 -13.45 -14.16
CA ASN A 44 -1.41 -12.75 -15.38
C ASN A 44 -0.21 -12.38 -16.28
N LEU A 45 0.91 -11.97 -15.68
CA LEU A 45 2.13 -11.66 -16.45
C LEU A 45 2.76 -12.91 -17.05
N GLY A 46 2.72 -14.04 -16.37
CA GLY A 46 3.18 -15.33 -16.92
C GLY A 46 2.30 -15.80 -18.09
N GLU A 47 0.98 -15.53 -18.06
CA GLU A 47 0.09 -15.82 -19.18
C GLU A 47 0.34 -14.88 -20.39
N GLU A 48 0.57 -13.60 -20.14
CA GLU A 48 0.76 -12.58 -21.17
C GLU A 48 2.17 -12.66 -21.81
N PHE A 49 3.17 -13.03 -21.00
CA PHE A 49 4.57 -13.13 -21.42
C PHE A 49 5.12 -14.54 -21.14
N PRO A 50 4.70 -15.58 -21.90
CA PRO A 50 5.06 -16.98 -21.61
C PRO A 50 6.56 -17.27 -21.71
N GLU A 51 7.31 -16.46 -22.47
CA GLU A 51 8.77 -16.61 -22.62
C GLU A 51 9.56 -15.92 -21.49
N ALA A 52 8.91 -15.08 -20.67
CA ALA A 52 9.57 -14.31 -19.62
C ALA A 52 9.56 -15.05 -18.28
N GLN A 53 10.67 -15.00 -17.59
CA GLN A 53 10.75 -15.47 -16.20
C GLN A 53 10.16 -14.41 -15.26
N VAL A 54 8.93 -14.66 -14.80
CA VAL A 54 8.23 -13.80 -13.85
C VAL A 54 8.44 -14.29 -12.45
N GLN A 55 8.88 -13.42 -11.55
CA GLN A 55 9.16 -13.78 -10.16
C GLN A 55 8.49 -12.81 -9.20
N ARG A 56 8.06 -13.32 -8.06
CA ARG A 56 7.37 -12.54 -7.02
C ARG A 56 8.25 -12.30 -5.81
N MET A 57 8.23 -11.04 -5.32
CA MET A 57 8.92 -10.61 -4.13
C MET A 57 7.96 -9.91 -3.16
N ASP A 58 7.43 -10.65 -2.22
CA ASP A 58 6.56 -10.16 -1.16
C ASP A 58 6.87 -10.84 0.18
N PHE A 59 6.09 -10.52 1.21
CA PHE A 59 6.29 -11.08 2.55
C PHE A 59 6.22 -12.61 2.59
N ASP A 60 5.42 -13.23 1.73
CA ASP A 60 5.26 -14.69 1.72
C ASP A 60 6.44 -15.39 1.03
N THR A 61 7.00 -14.79 -0.02
CA THR A 61 8.13 -15.35 -0.76
C THR A 61 9.49 -15.05 -0.12
N THR A 62 9.56 -14.04 0.74
CA THR A 62 10.81 -13.56 1.35
C THR A 62 10.90 -13.83 2.86
N ARG A 63 10.29 -14.91 3.34
CA ARG A 63 10.31 -15.26 4.78
C ARG A 63 11.69 -15.62 5.29
N THR A 64 12.56 -16.13 4.45
CA THR A 64 13.94 -16.42 4.79
C THR A 64 14.90 -15.40 4.18
N LYS A 65 16.00 -15.12 4.87
CA LYS A 65 17.03 -14.19 4.38
C LYS A 65 17.60 -14.62 3.04
N ASN A 66 17.82 -15.92 2.87
CA ASN A 66 18.38 -16.48 1.63
C ASN A 66 17.42 -16.28 0.44
N SER A 67 16.10 -16.44 0.62
CA SER A 67 15.12 -16.22 -0.46
C SER A 67 15.17 -14.82 -1.02
N TYR A 68 15.36 -13.81 -0.14
CA TYR A 68 15.47 -12.43 -0.56
C TYR A 68 16.73 -12.18 -1.41
N GLU A 69 17.89 -12.65 -0.94
CA GLU A 69 19.17 -12.52 -1.63
C GLU A 69 19.16 -13.22 -2.98
N THR A 70 18.60 -14.44 -3.06
CA THR A 70 18.47 -15.20 -4.30
C THR A 70 17.62 -14.48 -5.35
N ILE A 71 16.45 -13.95 -4.97
CA ILE A 71 15.57 -13.20 -5.90
C ILE A 71 16.30 -12.00 -6.52
N ILE A 72 17.11 -11.31 -5.72
CA ILE A 72 17.87 -10.16 -6.19
C ILE A 72 18.98 -10.59 -7.15
N GLU A 73 19.73 -11.61 -6.81
CA GLU A 73 20.79 -12.16 -7.66
C GLU A 73 20.24 -12.64 -9.01
N GLU A 74 19.11 -13.34 -9.01
CA GLU A 74 18.43 -13.79 -10.23
C GLU A 74 17.98 -12.64 -11.12
N LEU A 75 17.49 -11.52 -10.54
CA LEU A 75 17.18 -10.32 -11.31
C LEU A 75 18.44 -9.61 -11.84
N GLU A 76 19.50 -9.51 -11.03
CA GLU A 76 20.75 -8.86 -11.44
C GLU A 76 21.50 -9.63 -12.52
N THR A 77 21.44 -10.95 -12.49
CA THR A 77 22.05 -11.84 -13.49
C THR A 77 21.21 -11.98 -14.75
N GLY A 78 19.97 -11.49 -14.76
CA GLY A 78 19.05 -11.57 -15.89
C GLY A 78 18.36 -12.92 -16.03
N TYR A 79 18.38 -13.75 -14.98
CA TYR A 79 17.56 -14.96 -14.92
C TYR A 79 16.09 -14.64 -14.75
N THR A 80 15.78 -13.60 -13.97
CA THR A 80 14.42 -13.05 -13.82
C THR A 80 14.25 -11.85 -14.75
N ASP A 81 13.26 -11.91 -15.65
CA ASP A 81 12.92 -10.83 -16.59
C ASP A 81 11.96 -9.82 -15.96
N ILE A 82 10.99 -10.30 -15.17
CA ILE A 82 9.96 -9.46 -14.57
C ILE A 82 9.87 -9.77 -13.07
N LEU A 83 10.13 -8.76 -12.26
CA LEU A 83 9.95 -8.84 -10.81
C LEU A 83 8.66 -8.15 -10.38
N VAL A 84 7.76 -8.91 -9.75
CA VAL A 84 6.50 -8.42 -9.19
C VAL A 84 6.62 -8.31 -7.68
N GLY A 85 6.28 -7.15 -7.12
CA GLY A 85 6.35 -7.05 -5.67
C GLY A 85 5.57 -5.91 -5.05
N THR A 86 5.63 -5.82 -3.74
CA THR A 86 5.08 -4.73 -2.95
C THR A 86 6.16 -3.68 -2.68
N GLN A 87 5.95 -2.83 -1.69
CA GLN A 87 6.94 -1.84 -1.24
C GLN A 87 8.32 -2.45 -0.87
N MET A 88 8.42 -3.76 -0.68
CA MET A 88 9.68 -4.45 -0.40
C MET A 88 10.67 -4.32 -1.55
N VAL A 89 10.18 -4.34 -2.80
CA VAL A 89 11.02 -4.18 -4.01
C VAL A 89 11.67 -2.80 -4.11
N THR A 90 11.10 -1.81 -3.40
CA THR A 90 11.59 -0.43 -3.47
C THR A 90 12.66 -0.08 -2.44
N LYS A 91 12.75 -0.84 -1.34
CA LYS A 91 13.64 -0.52 -0.22
C LYS A 91 15.03 -1.11 -0.40
N GLY A 92 16.02 -0.24 -0.48
CA GLY A 92 17.43 -0.63 -0.36
C GLY A 92 18.05 -1.37 -1.56
N LEU A 93 17.29 -1.61 -2.62
CA LEU A 93 17.75 -2.32 -3.80
C LEU A 93 18.21 -1.32 -4.88
N ASP A 94 19.39 -1.53 -5.41
CA ASP A 94 19.94 -0.76 -6.51
C ASP A 94 20.06 -1.65 -7.76
N PHE A 95 18.97 -1.79 -8.48
CA PHE A 95 18.93 -2.60 -9.69
C PHE A 95 19.64 -1.87 -10.84
N LYS A 96 20.69 -2.48 -11.36
CA LYS A 96 21.53 -1.86 -12.43
C LYS A 96 20.90 -1.97 -13.82
N ASN A 97 20.03 -2.95 -14.04
CA ASN A 97 19.55 -3.35 -15.37
C ASN A 97 18.04 -3.18 -15.58
N VAL A 98 17.35 -2.37 -14.76
CA VAL A 98 15.91 -2.18 -14.88
C VAL A 98 15.61 -1.11 -15.92
N GLY A 99 15.05 -1.50 -17.07
CA GLY A 99 14.65 -0.60 -18.14
C GLY A 99 13.23 -0.04 -17.98
N LEU A 100 12.33 -0.78 -17.34
CA LEU A 100 10.93 -0.39 -17.13
C LEU A 100 10.51 -0.64 -15.68
N VAL A 101 9.81 0.34 -15.11
CA VAL A 101 9.15 0.19 -13.81
C VAL A 101 7.67 0.50 -13.94
N GLY A 102 6.83 -0.42 -13.49
CA GLY A 102 5.37 -0.28 -13.45
C GLY A 102 4.83 -0.07 -12.04
N VAL A 103 4.07 0.99 -11.82
CA VAL A 103 3.29 1.20 -10.60
C VAL A 103 1.84 0.87 -10.88
N VAL A 104 1.38 -0.27 -10.39
CA VAL A 104 0.00 -0.74 -10.60
C VAL A 104 -0.92 -0.21 -9.52
N GLN A 105 -2.11 0.28 -9.91
CA GLN A 105 -3.15 0.76 -8.99
C GLN A 105 -2.68 1.86 -8.01
N ALA A 106 -2.02 2.91 -8.52
CA ALA A 106 -1.55 4.02 -7.70
C ALA A 106 -2.66 4.66 -6.83
N ASP A 107 -3.91 4.61 -7.29
CA ASP A 107 -5.07 5.15 -6.59
C ASP A 107 -5.32 4.52 -5.21
N GLN A 108 -4.96 3.26 -5.01
CA GLN A 108 -5.13 2.61 -3.70
C GLN A 108 -4.26 3.27 -2.63
N MET A 109 -3.06 3.68 -2.98
CA MET A 109 -2.15 4.39 -2.06
C MET A 109 -2.68 5.79 -1.73
N LEU A 110 -3.23 6.48 -2.74
CA LEU A 110 -3.76 7.84 -2.59
C LEU A 110 -5.04 7.89 -1.75
N ARG A 111 -5.84 6.82 -1.78
CA ARG A 111 -7.12 6.71 -1.04
C ARG A 111 -6.98 6.10 0.34
N PHE A 112 -5.76 5.78 0.77
CA PHE A 112 -5.56 5.19 2.08
C PHE A 112 -5.98 6.18 3.19
N PRO A 113 -6.79 5.78 4.18
CA PRO A 113 -7.29 6.67 5.23
C PRO A 113 -6.21 6.95 6.28
N ASP A 114 -5.17 7.68 5.90
CA ASP A 114 -4.08 8.12 6.76
C ASP A 114 -3.63 9.51 6.29
N PHE A 115 -3.41 10.44 7.20
CA PHE A 115 -2.96 11.79 6.88
C PHE A 115 -1.61 11.81 6.14
N ARG A 116 -0.85 10.71 6.16
CA ARG A 116 0.41 10.54 5.43
C ARG A 116 0.22 9.83 4.08
N ALA A 117 -1.00 9.56 3.65
CA ALA A 117 -1.23 8.79 2.43
C ALA A 117 -0.55 9.44 1.22
N PHE A 118 -0.70 10.75 1.07
CA PHE A 118 -0.09 11.50 -0.03
C PHE A 118 1.44 11.55 0.06
N GLU A 119 1.97 11.79 1.26
CA GLU A 119 3.41 11.77 1.50
C GLU A 119 4.03 10.41 1.15
N ARG A 120 3.43 9.32 1.65
CA ARG A 120 3.90 7.96 1.38
C ARG A 120 3.80 7.61 -0.09
N SER A 121 2.70 8.02 -0.75
CA SER A 121 2.51 7.78 -2.18
C SER A 121 3.55 8.53 -3.01
N PHE A 122 3.79 9.80 -2.70
CA PHE A 122 4.81 10.60 -3.37
C PHE A 122 6.21 9.99 -3.19
N GLN A 123 6.59 9.68 -1.95
CA GLN A 123 7.88 9.08 -1.63
C GLN A 123 8.09 7.75 -2.35
N LEU A 124 7.09 6.87 -2.30
CA LEU A 124 7.18 5.56 -2.93
C LEU A 124 7.30 5.67 -4.45
N MET A 125 6.42 6.45 -5.10
CA MET A 125 6.46 6.61 -6.56
C MET A 125 7.75 7.30 -7.02
N THR A 126 8.25 8.30 -6.31
CA THR A 126 9.53 8.94 -6.62
C THR A 126 10.70 7.98 -6.42
N GLN A 127 10.68 7.18 -5.36
CA GLN A 127 11.71 6.17 -5.12
C GLN A 127 11.75 5.12 -6.23
N VAL A 128 10.58 4.64 -6.65
CA VAL A 128 10.41 3.67 -7.73
C VAL A 128 10.86 4.30 -9.07
N ALA A 129 10.46 5.54 -9.36
CA ALA A 129 10.86 6.26 -10.56
C ALA A 129 12.39 6.42 -10.65
N GLY A 130 13.05 6.66 -9.55
CA GLY A 130 14.52 6.75 -9.49
C GLY A 130 15.26 5.42 -9.70
N ARG A 131 14.56 4.29 -9.88
CA ARG A 131 15.17 2.97 -10.16
C ARG A 131 15.27 2.65 -11.65
N ALA A 132 14.49 3.31 -12.50
CA ALA A 132 14.56 3.12 -13.94
C ALA A 132 15.76 3.90 -14.53
N GLY A 133 16.56 3.26 -15.42
CA GLY A 133 17.49 3.96 -16.31
C GLY A 133 18.80 4.46 -15.72
N ARG A 134 19.50 3.71 -14.89
CA ARG A 134 20.72 4.20 -14.21
C ARG A 134 22.04 4.10 -15.01
N ARG A 135 22.14 3.43 -16.16
CA ARG A 135 23.44 3.29 -16.84
C ARG A 135 23.54 3.85 -18.25
N GLU A 136 22.89 3.37 -19.22
CA GLU A 136 23.09 3.81 -20.63
C GLU A 136 21.80 3.94 -21.41
N LYS A 137 20.67 3.51 -20.83
CA LYS A 137 19.36 3.59 -21.44
C LYS A 137 18.44 4.42 -20.57
N GLU A 138 17.69 5.32 -21.18
CA GLU A 138 16.62 6.04 -20.51
C GLU A 138 15.60 5.03 -19.96
N GLY A 139 15.48 4.95 -18.63
CA GLY A 139 14.51 4.11 -17.98
C GLY A 139 13.12 4.70 -18.10
N LYS A 140 12.13 3.84 -18.31
CA LYS A 140 10.74 4.23 -18.43
C LYS A 140 9.97 3.88 -17.16
N VAL A 141 9.13 4.81 -16.70
CA VAL A 141 8.21 4.59 -15.58
C VAL A 141 6.77 4.73 -16.07
N VAL A 142 5.95 3.75 -15.76
CA VAL A 142 4.52 3.75 -16.07
C VAL A 142 3.73 3.70 -14.79
N ILE A 143 2.87 4.69 -14.55
CA ILE A 143 2.00 4.76 -13.39
C ILE A 143 0.55 4.53 -13.85
N GLN A 144 -0.03 3.41 -13.43
CA GLN A 144 -1.43 3.11 -13.70
C GLN A 144 -2.33 3.82 -12.69
N THR A 145 -3.20 4.69 -13.17
CA THR A 145 -4.14 5.47 -12.35
C THR A 145 -5.39 5.84 -13.13
N TYR A 146 -6.52 5.98 -12.43
CA TYR A 146 -7.76 6.57 -12.97
C TYR A 146 -7.75 8.10 -12.94
N TYR A 147 -6.81 8.70 -12.20
CA TYR A 147 -6.72 10.15 -11.98
C TYR A 147 -5.33 10.67 -12.36
N PRO A 148 -4.98 10.70 -13.67
CA PRO A 148 -3.65 11.13 -14.13
C PRO A 148 -3.34 12.58 -13.73
N ASP A 149 -4.36 13.43 -13.62
CA ASP A 149 -4.22 14.85 -13.24
C ASP A 149 -4.18 15.06 -11.72
N HIS A 150 -4.21 13.99 -10.92
CA HIS A 150 -4.11 14.12 -9.48
C HIS A 150 -2.79 14.79 -9.08
N ARG A 151 -2.85 15.80 -8.19
CA ARG A 151 -1.71 16.65 -7.80
C ARG A 151 -0.46 15.85 -7.44
N ILE A 152 -0.61 14.73 -6.72
CA ILE A 152 0.52 13.88 -6.30
C ILE A 152 1.17 13.20 -7.51
N ILE A 153 0.37 12.67 -8.46
CA ILE A 153 0.86 12.06 -9.68
C ILE A 153 1.64 13.10 -10.50
N GLN A 154 1.07 14.30 -10.67
CA GLN A 154 1.73 15.40 -11.40
C GLN A 154 3.03 15.86 -10.72
N SER A 155 3.06 15.93 -9.38
CA SER A 155 4.29 16.27 -8.63
C SER A 155 5.37 15.21 -8.81
N VAL A 156 5.01 13.91 -8.86
CA VAL A 156 5.96 12.81 -9.14
C VAL A 156 6.52 12.94 -10.55
N ILE A 157 5.66 13.13 -11.57
CA ILE A 157 6.07 13.26 -12.98
C ILE A 157 7.02 14.45 -13.18
N LYS A 158 6.74 15.58 -12.52
CA LYS A 158 7.54 16.81 -12.60
C LYS A 158 8.73 16.83 -11.68
N HIS A 159 8.92 15.81 -10.85
CA HIS A 159 9.93 15.80 -9.77
C HIS A 159 9.82 17.02 -8.83
N ASP A 160 8.60 17.56 -8.66
CA ASP A 160 8.33 18.76 -7.87
C ASP A 160 8.17 18.44 -6.39
N PHE A 161 9.29 18.21 -5.72
CA PHE A 161 9.31 17.99 -4.27
C PHE A 161 8.91 19.24 -3.48
N LEU A 162 9.37 20.43 -3.89
CA LEU A 162 9.10 21.65 -3.14
C LEU A 162 7.64 22.07 -3.20
N GLY A 163 7.02 22.00 -4.37
CA GLY A 163 5.57 22.27 -4.51
C GLY A 163 4.73 21.28 -3.71
N PHE A 164 5.07 19.99 -3.79
CA PHE A 164 4.45 18.95 -2.98
C PHE A 164 4.60 19.24 -1.48
N TYR A 165 5.82 19.48 -0.99
CA TYR A 165 6.12 19.75 0.42
C TYR A 165 5.34 20.96 0.96
N ASN A 166 5.34 22.08 0.25
CA ASN A 166 4.66 23.28 0.67
C ASN A 166 3.14 23.06 0.77
N THR A 167 2.56 22.35 -0.19
CA THR A 167 1.12 22.04 -0.19
C THR A 167 0.75 21.12 0.98
N GLU A 168 1.51 20.06 1.20
CA GLU A 168 1.30 19.14 2.33
C GLU A 168 1.44 19.86 3.68
N LEU A 169 2.41 20.76 3.80
CA LEU A 169 2.63 21.51 5.03
C LEU A 169 1.45 22.43 5.35
N LEU A 170 0.87 23.11 4.34
CA LEU A 170 -0.32 23.95 4.49
C LEU A 170 -1.54 23.11 4.93
N GLU A 171 -1.76 21.95 4.31
CA GLU A 171 -2.85 21.06 4.70
C GLU A 171 -2.69 20.54 6.12
N ARG A 172 -1.49 20.12 6.51
CA ARG A 172 -1.21 19.68 7.87
C ARG A 172 -1.46 20.76 8.91
N ARG A 173 -1.10 21.99 8.60
CA ARG A 173 -1.41 23.14 9.45
C ARG A 173 -2.92 23.36 9.58
N LYS A 174 -3.64 23.34 8.45
CA LYS A 174 -5.09 23.53 8.40
C LYS A 174 -5.86 22.51 9.24
N TYR A 175 -5.42 21.25 9.21
CA TYR A 175 -6.09 20.14 9.90
C TYR A 175 -5.42 19.75 11.23
N SER A 176 -4.50 20.57 11.73
CA SER A 176 -3.77 20.28 12.98
C SER A 176 -3.10 18.91 12.99
N TYR A 177 -2.46 18.54 11.88
CA TYR A 177 -1.63 17.34 11.80
C TYR A 177 -0.17 17.60 12.16
N PRO A 178 0.62 16.58 12.52
CA PRO A 178 2.05 16.75 12.73
C PRO A 178 2.75 17.36 11.50
N PRO A 179 3.71 18.28 11.68
CA PRO A 179 4.40 18.66 12.92
C PRO A 179 3.70 19.75 13.75
N PHE A 180 2.56 20.27 13.35
CA PHE A 180 1.87 21.36 14.03
C PHE A 180 1.12 20.91 15.30
N SER A 181 0.81 19.63 15.41
CA SER A 181 0.27 18.99 16.61
C SER A 181 0.90 17.62 16.83
N ARG A 182 0.61 17.02 17.97
CA ARG A 182 0.97 15.62 18.26
C ARG A 182 -0.29 14.77 18.21
N LEU A 183 -0.24 13.66 17.49
CA LEU A 183 -1.30 12.67 17.44
C LEU A 183 -0.89 11.43 18.24
N ILE A 184 -1.76 10.98 19.12
CA ILE A 184 -1.62 9.73 19.86
C ILE A 184 -2.75 8.81 19.43
N ARG A 185 -2.40 7.65 18.87
CA ARG A 185 -3.36 6.61 18.50
C ARG A 185 -3.44 5.59 19.62
N LEU A 186 -4.61 5.44 20.20
CA LEU A 186 -4.93 4.37 21.12
C LEU A 186 -5.67 3.27 20.36
N THR A 187 -5.22 2.03 20.48
CA THR A 187 -5.81 0.89 19.79
C THR A 187 -6.29 -0.13 20.78
N VAL A 188 -7.60 -0.35 20.83
CA VAL A 188 -8.22 -1.39 21.64
C VAL A 188 -8.36 -2.66 20.78
N ARG A 189 -7.95 -3.81 21.32
CA ARG A 189 -8.04 -5.10 20.63
C ARG A 189 -8.63 -6.16 21.54
N HIS A 190 -9.64 -6.85 21.06
CA HIS A 190 -10.21 -8.02 21.72
C HIS A 190 -10.79 -8.99 20.70
N LYS A 191 -10.98 -10.27 21.07
CA LYS A 191 -11.54 -11.29 20.17
C LYS A 191 -13.05 -11.08 19.92
N LYS A 192 -13.76 -10.48 20.87
CA LYS A 192 -15.20 -10.19 20.81
C LYS A 192 -15.37 -8.71 20.44
N ILE A 193 -16.11 -8.44 19.38
CA ILE A 193 -16.35 -7.07 18.88
C ILE A 193 -17.14 -6.22 19.88
N GLU A 194 -18.06 -6.84 20.64
CA GLU A 194 -18.86 -6.16 21.65
C GLU A 194 -17.98 -5.58 22.76
N GLU A 195 -16.98 -6.34 23.22
CA GLU A 195 -16.03 -5.90 24.22
C GLU A 195 -15.17 -4.73 23.71
N VAL A 196 -14.75 -4.78 22.44
CA VAL A 196 -14.01 -3.66 21.81
C VAL A 196 -14.87 -2.40 21.79
N ASN A 197 -16.13 -2.52 21.36
CA ASN A 197 -17.04 -1.40 21.26
C ASN A 197 -17.35 -0.77 22.61
N ASN A 198 -17.60 -1.58 23.65
CA ASN A 198 -17.90 -1.11 24.97
C ASN A 198 -16.68 -0.39 25.59
N LEU A 199 -15.52 -1.04 25.58
CA LEU A 199 -14.30 -0.48 26.12
C LEU A 199 -13.84 0.78 25.36
N SER A 200 -14.01 0.81 24.03
CA SER A 200 -13.68 2.00 23.25
C SER A 200 -14.57 3.19 23.60
N LYS A 201 -15.87 2.98 23.82
CA LYS A 201 -16.80 4.03 24.23
C LYS A 201 -16.48 4.55 25.64
N GLU A 202 -16.23 3.67 26.57
CA GLU A 202 -15.83 4.01 27.95
C GLU A 202 -14.53 4.83 27.94
N LEU A 203 -13.50 4.34 27.24
CA LEU A 203 -12.22 5.03 27.12
C LEU A 203 -12.38 6.43 26.50
N VAL A 204 -13.20 6.58 25.45
CA VAL A 204 -13.45 7.88 24.84
C VAL A 204 -14.21 8.82 25.78
N TYR A 205 -15.17 8.29 26.55
CA TYR A 205 -15.89 9.09 27.55
C TYR A 205 -14.93 9.66 28.60
N ASP A 206 -14.07 8.83 29.17
CA ASP A 206 -13.08 9.24 30.17
C ASP A 206 -12.07 10.25 29.61
N LEU A 207 -11.55 9.97 28.42
CA LEU A 207 -10.61 10.86 27.74
C LEU A 207 -11.23 12.23 27.41
N LYS A 208 -12.50 12.27 26.96
CA LYS A 208 -13.21 13.51 26.70
C LYS A 208 -13.44 14.35 27.96
N GLY A 209 -13.55 13.70 29.12
CA GLY A 209 -13.61 14.39 30.39
C GLY A 209 -12.38 15.25 30.67
N VAL A 210 -11.21 14.80 30.22
CA VAL A 210 -9.92 15.49 30.41
C VAL A 210 -9.52 16.34 29.19
N PHE A 211 -9.60 15.76 27.98
CA PHE A 211 -9.05 16.35 26.75
C PHE A 211 -10.09 17.00 25.85
N ARG A 212 -11.37 16.90 26.17
CA ARG A 212 -12.49 17.52 25.47
C ARG A 212 -12.50 17.23 23.96
N GLU A 213 -12.49 18.30 23.15
CA GLU A 213 -12.55 18.22 21.68
C GLU A 213 -11.27 17.68 21.02
N MET A 214 -10.19 17.50 21.78
CA MET A 214 -8.95 16.89 21.27
C MET A 214 -9.06 15.39 21.08
N VAL A 215 -10.13 14.74 21.55
CA VAL A 215 -10.36 13.31 21.40
C VAL A 215 -11.20 13.04 20.17
N LEU A 216 -10.58 12.37 19.18
CA LEU A 216 -11.21 11.92 17.95
C LEU A 216 -11.61 10.44 18.06
N GLY A 217 -12.75 10.08 17.50
CA GLY A 217 -13.22 8.68 17.51
C GLY A 217 -14.23 8.39 18.63
N PRO A 218 -14.51 7.08 18.88
CA PRO A 218 -13.89 5.89 18.27
C PRO A 218 -14.28 5.72 16.79
N GLU A 219 -13.37 5.17 15.99
CA GLU A 219 -13.59 4.78 14.59
C GLU A 219 -13.94 3.29 14.48
#